data_375ccadc2c01610681e1e2f4a43e5773
#
_entry.id   375ccadc2c01610681e1e2f4a43e5773
#
_cell.length_a   1.000
_cell.length_b   1.000
_cell.length_c   1.000
_cell.angle_alpha   90.00
_cell.angle_beta   90.00
_cell.angle_gamma   90.00
#
_symmetry.space_group_name_H-M   'P 1'
#
loop_
_entity.id
_entity.type
_entity.pdbx_description
1 polymer ?
#
loop_
_entity_poly.entity_id
_entity_poly.type
_entity_poly.pdbx_seq_one_letter_code
_entity_poly.pdbx_strand_id
1 'polypeptide(L)'
;MIWITAEDVNALHGRVIQISGGMDGLRDRDGLEAAIFAPMQTFNGQELYPSDIEKIARLGFGLASNHAFIDGNKRIGALTMQLLLKWNGYNLTICQGELADMFISIANGTAKEKDLLKWILKHIC
;
A
#
# COMPACT_ATOMS: atom_id res chain seq x y z
N MET A 1 -15.81 6.36 -0.56
CA MET A 1 -14.39 6.14 -0.95
C MET A 1 -14.27 4.92 -1.83
N ILE A 2 -13.50 5.01 -2.89
CA ILE A 2 -13.19 3.86 -3.75
C ILE A 2 -12.12 3.01 -3.05
N TRP A 3 -12.35 1.72 -2.97
CA TRP A 3 -11.43 0.78 -2.31
C TRP A 3 -11.04 -0.36 -3.26
N ILE A 4 -10.23 -1.28 -2.80
CA ILE A 4 -9.72 -2.39 -3.59
C ILE A 4 -9.88 -3.70 -2.82
N THR A 5 -10.09 -4.81 -3.53
CA THR A 5 -10.23 -6.14 -2.92
C THR A 5 -8.89 -6.89 -2.95
N ALA A 6 -8.79 -7.95 -2.15
CA ALA A 6 -7.62 -8.82 -2.18
C ALA A 6 -7.42 -9.46 -3.56
N GLU A 7 -8.50 -9.82 -4.24
CA GLU A 7 -8.45 -10.37 -5.60
C GLU A 7 -7.88 -9.35 -6.58
N ASP A 8 -8.29 -8.09 -6.47
CA ASP A 8 -7.76 -7.01 -7.32
C ASP A 8 -6.27 -6.81 -7.10
N VAL A 9 -5.82 -6.80 -5.85
CA VAL A 9 -4.39 -6.65 -5.54
C VAL A 9 -3.59 -7.83 -6.08
N ASN A 10 -4.10 -9.04 -5.93
CA ASN A 10 -3.44 -10.23 -6.46
C ASN A 10 -3.30 -10.17 -7.99
N ALA A 11 -4.35 -9.73 -8.68
CA ALA A 11 -4.32 -9.56 -10.14
C ALA A 11 -3.31 -8.47 -10.55
N LEU A 12 -3.30 -7.33 -9.86
CA LEU A 12 -2.33 -6.26 -10.11
C LEU A 12 -0.90 -6.74 -9.89
N HIS A 13 -0.67 -7.52 -8.83
CA HIS A 13 0.65 -8.07 -8.54
C HIS A 13 1.15 -8.94 -9.69
N GLY A 14 0.31 -9.83 -10.22
CA GLY A 14 0.67 -10.68 -11.36
C GLY A 14 1.10 -9.84 -12.57
N ARG A 15 0.40 -8.73 -12.83
CA ARG A 15 0.75 -7.83 -13.93
C ARG A 15 2.06 -7.07 -13.69
N VAL A 16 2.30 -6.65 -12.45
CA VAL A 16 3.56 -5.99 -12.07
C VAL A 16 4.74 -6.91 -12.33
N ILE A 17 4.63 -8.17 -11.90
CA ILE A 17 5.70 -9.16 -12.13
C ILE A 17 5.91 -9.41 -13.62
N GLN A 18 4.83 -9.53 -14.38
CA GLN A 18 4.87 -9.75 -15.83
C GLN A 18 5.61 -8.63 -16.56
N ILE A 19 5.39 -7.38 -16.14
CA ILE A 19 5.95 -6.18 -16.79
C ILE A 19 7.38 -5.89 -16.30
N SER A 20 7.60 -5.96 -14.99
CA SER A 20 8.87 -5.50 -14.38
C SER A 20 9.79 -6.62 -13.91
N GLY A 21 9.35 -7.88 -14.01
CA GLY A 21 10.16 -9.04 -13.62
C GLY A 21 10.02 -9.39 -12.14
N GLY A 22 10.58 -10.53 -11.79
CA GLY A 22 10.51 -11.08 -10.44
C GLY A 22 9.73 -12.39 -10.41
N MET A 23 9.56 -12.95 -9.23
CA MET A 23 8.86 -14.22 -9.05
C MET A 23 7.39 -13.96 -8.72
N ASP A 24 6.49 -14.54 -9.52
CA ASP A 24 5.07 -14.48 -9.26
C ASP A 24 4.71 -15.46 -8.12
N GLY A 25 3.64 -15.17 -7.43
CA GLY A 25 3.05 -16.08 -6.45
C GLY A 25 2.59 -15.36 -5.18
N LEU A 26 1.41 -15.76 -4.73
CA LEU A 26 0.86 -15.36 -3.44
C LEU A 26 1.29 -16.40 -2.42
N ARG A 27 2.06 -15.98 -1.42
CA ARG A 27 2.59 -16.86 -0.39
C ARG A 27 1.69 -16.94 0.84
N ASP A 28 1.06 -15.83 1.20
CA ASP A 28 0.30 -15.68 2.43
C ASP A 28 -1.00 -14.91 2.16
N ARG A 29 -2.06 -15.67 1.87
CA ARG A 29 -3.36 -15.06 1.58
C ARG A 29 -3.92 -14.33 2.80
N ASP A 30 -3.74 -14.88 4.00
CA ASP A 30 -4.22 -14.24 5.23
C ASP A 30 -3.51 -12.91 5.46
N GLY A 31 -2.23 -12.84 5.18
CA GLY A 31 -1.46 -11.61 5.25
C GLY A 31 -1.93 -10.56 4.24
N LEU A 32 -2.32 -10.99 3.05
CA LEU A 32 -2.90 -10.07 2.05
C LEU A 32 -4.25 -9.53 2.53
N GLU A 33 -5.13 -10.40 2.97
CA GLU A 33 -6.45 -9.99 3.48
C GLU A 33 -6.32 -9.08 4.70
N ALA A 34 -5.39 -9.38 5.61
CA ALA A 34 -5.11 -8.53 6.76
C ALA A 34 -4.70 -7.12 6.33
N ALA A 35 -3.88 -6.98 5.29
CA ALA A 35 -3.48 -5.68 4.77
C ALA A 35 -4.68 -4.89 4.22
N ILE A 36 -5.62 -5.57 3.56
CA ILE A 36 -6.84 -4.96 3.01
C ILE A 36 -7.78 -4.51 4.12
N PHE A 37 -7.91 -5.29 5.20
CA PHE A 37 -8.86 -5.00 6.28
C PHE A 37 -8.32 -4.09 7.39
N ALA A 38 -7.01 -4.09 7.62
CA ALA A 38 -6.42 -3.28 8.69
C ALA A 38 -6.85 -1.79 8.65
N PRO A 39 -6.93 -1.15 7.46
CA PRO A 39 -7.37 0.25 7.39
C PRO A 39 -8.80 0.48 7.84
N MET A 40 -9.63 -0.56 7.86
CA MET A 40 -11.05 -0.46 8.21
C MET A 40 -11.33 -0.81 9.67
N GLN A 41 -10.30 -1.06 10.47
CA GLN A 41 -10.46 -1.44 11.88
C GLN A 41 -11.07 -0.34 12.71
N THR A 42 -11.88 -0.76 13.70
CA THR A 42 -12.45 0.13 14.70
C THR A 42 -12.06 -0.32 16.10
N PHE A 43 -12.10 0.60 17.04
CA PHE A 43 -11.92 0.33 18.46
C PHE A 43 -12.93 1.16 19.24
N ASN A 44 -13.74 0.50 20.07
CA ASN A 44 -14.84 1.15 20.83
C ASN A 44 -15.76 1.97 19.92
N GLY A 45 -16.08 1.44 18.73
CA GLY A 45 -16.96 2.09 17.76
C GLY A 45 -16.34 3.23 16.97
N GLN A 46 -15.04 3.50 17.17
CA GLN A 46 -14.34 4.56 16.45
C GLN A 46 -13.34 3.97 15.45
N GLU A 47 -13.23 4.58 14.28
CA GLU A 47 -12.26 4.15 13.27
C GLU A 47 -10.84 4.48 13.72
N LEU A 48 -9.92 3.53 13.56
CA LEU A 48 -8.50 3.76 13.84
C LEU A 48 -7.85 4.66 12.78
N TYR A 49 -8.36 4.61 11.56
CA TYR A 49 -7.88 5.40 10.42
C TYR A 49 -9.06 6.15 9.82
N PRO A 50 -9.46 7.31 10.42
CA PRO A 50 -10.73 7.95 10.05
C PRO A 50 -10.76 8.62 8.68
N SER A 51 -9.62 9.06 8.14
CA SER A 51 -9.59 9.71 6.83
C SER A 51 -9.20 8.74 5.72
N ASP A 52 -9.57 9.09 4.48
CA ASP A 52 -9.21 8.31 3.29
C ASP A 52 -7.70 8.17 3.16
N ILE A 53 -6.97 9.25 3.38
CA ILE A 53 -5.51 9.25 3.25
C ILE A 53 -4.87 8.36 4.29
N GLU A 54 -5.37 8.38 5.54
CA GLU A 54 -4.88 7.48 6.58
C GLU A 54 -5.11 6.01 6.23
N LYS A 55 -6.29 5.68 5.69
CA LYS A 55 -6.61 4.33 5.25
C LYS A 55 -5.71 3.87 4.12
N ILE A 56 -5.48 4.73 3.14
CA ILE A 56 -4.63 4.42 1.98
C ILE A 56 -3.16 4.24 2.42
N ALA A 57 -2.68 5.09 3.32
CA ALA A 57 -1.35 4.97 3.88
C ALA A 57 -1.17 3.63 4.62
N ARG A 58 -2.15 3.26 5.44
CA ARG A 58 -2.10 1.99 6.17
C ARG A 58 -2.07 0.78 5.23
N LEU A 59 -2.86 0.84 4.14
CA LEU A 59 -2.86 -0.24 3.15
C LEU A 59 -1.50 -0.35 2.45
N GLY A 60 -0.96 0.74 1.96
CA GLY A 60 0.35 0.74 1.29
C GLY A 60 1.45 0.21 2.21
N PHE A 61 1.44 0.64 3.46
CA PHE A 61 2.36 0.13 4.48
C PHE A 61 2.19 -1.38 4.69
N GLY A 62 0.95 -1.85 4.85
CA GLY A 62 0.66 -3.27 5.09
C GLY A 62 1.08 -4.16 3.93
N LEU A 63 0.81 -3.74 2.69
CA LEU A 63 1.22 -4.51 1.51
C LEU A 63 2.74 -4.63 1.41
N ALA A 64 3.46 -3.56 1.73
CA ALA A 64 4.91 -3.58 1.66
C ALA A 64 5.56 -4.36 2.82
N SER A 65 4.92 -4.39 3.99
CA SER A 65 5.52 -4.96 5.21
C SER A 65 5.04 -6.37 5.56
N ASN A 66 3.85 -6.80 5.10
CA ASN A 66 3.31 -8.11 5.45
C ASN A 66 3.92 -9.28 4.67
N HIS A 67 4.65 -8.99 3.59
CA HIS A 67 5.31 -10.00 2.74
C HIS A 67 4.35 -11.09 2.26
N ALA A 68 3.15 -10.70 1.82
CA ALA A 68 2.12 -11.63 1.37
C ALA A 68 2.49 -12.32 0.05
N PHE A 69 3.28 -11.68 -0.79
CA PHE A 69 3.76 -12.24 -2.06
C PHE A 69 5.19 -12.74 -1.94
N ILE A 70 5.58 -13.66 -2.83
CA ILE A 70 6.95 -14.17 -2.86
C ILE A 70 7.93 -13.04 -3.19
N ASP A 71 7.55 -12.16 -4.11
CA ASP A 71 8.39 -11.05 -4.58
C ASP A 71 7.50 -9.86 -4.95
N GLY A 72 8.07 -8.67 -5.03
CA GLY A 72 7.36 -7.48 -5.49
C GLY A 72 6.46 -6.80 -4.46
N ASN A 73 6.62 -7.09 -3.17
CA ASN A 73 5.78 -6.49 -2.11
C ASN A 73 5.91 -4.97 -2.06
N LYS A 74 7.09 -4.42 -2.20
CA LYS A 74 7.31 -2.96 -2.25
C LYS A 74 6.62 -2.36 -3.46
N ARG A 75 6.76 -2.99 -4.62
CA ARG A 75 6.18 -2.52 -5.88
C ARG A 75 4.66 -2.51 -5.82
N ILE A 76 4.04 -3.59 -5.33
CA ILE A 76 2.59 -3.66 -5.24
C ILE A 76 2.04 -2.67 -4.19
N GLY A 77 2.73 -2.49 -3.08
CA GLY A 77 2.35 -1.50 -2.07
C GLY A 77 2.36 -0.09 -2.63
N ALA A 78 3.43 0.29 -3.31
CA ALA A 78 3.57 1.61 -3.92
C ALA A 78 2.53 1.84 -5.02
N LEU A 79 2.32 0.86 -5.88
CA LEU A 79 1.34 0.97 -6.97
C LEU A 79 -0.08 1.10 -6.45
N THR A 80 -0.47 0.23 -5.52
CA THR A 80 -1.83 0.24 -4.96
C THR A 80 -2.11 1.56 -4.25
N MET A 81 -1.16 2.05 -3.48
CA MET A 81 -1.28 3.36 -2.83
C MET A 81 -1.53 4.47 -3.85
N GLN A 82 -0.72 4.52 -4.89
CA GLN A 82 -0.87 5.54 -5.94
C GLN A 82 -2.22 5.47 -6.64
N LEU A 83 -2.67 4.25 -6.97
CA LEU A 83 -3.96 4.06 -7.63
C LEU A 83 -5.11 4.51 -6.76
N LEU A 84 -5.10 4.14 -5.48
CA LEU A 84 -6.18 4.53 -4.56
C LEU A 84 -6.21 6.03 -4.32
N LEU A 85 -5.06 6.68 -4.19
CA LEU A 85 -5.01 8.13 -4.08
C LEU A 85 -5.64 8.77 -5.32
N LYS A 86 -5.24 8.34 -6.50
CA LYS A 86 -5.76 8.88 -7.76
C LYS A 86 -7.25 8.65 -7.90
N TRP A 87 -7.72 7.44 -7.63
CA TRP A 87 -9.15 7.09 -7.75
C TRP A 87 -10.02 7.85 -6.76
N ASN A 88 -9.46 8.30 -5.66
CA ASN A 88 -10.20 9.07 -4.65
C ASN A 88 -9.98 10.59 -4.77
N GLY A 89 -9.39 11.04 -5.88
CA GLY A 89 -9.31 12.47 -6.20
C GLY A 89 -8.06 13.19 -5.69
N TYR A 90 -7.06 12.46 -5.20
CA TYR A 90 -5.82 13.05 -4.74
C TYR A 90 -4.75 12.96 -5.82
N ASN A 91 -4.03 14.07 -6.02
CA ASN A 91 -2.90 14.13 -6.95
C ASN A 91 -1.60 14.08 -6.17
N LEU A 92 -0.78 13.08 -6.47
CA LEU A 92 0.50 12.89 -5.82
C LEU A 92 1.60 13.46 -6.72
N THR A 93 2.32 14.48 -6.22
CA THR A 93 3.42 15.11 -6.96
C THR A 93 4.74 14.61 -6.39
N ILE A 94 5.36 13.66 -7.07
CA ILE A 94 6.60 13.02 -6.63
C ILE A 94 7.51 12.71 -7.80
N CYS A 95 8.79 12.52 -7.51
CA CYS A 95 9.67 11.79 -8.41
C CYS A 95 9.74 10.32 -7.95
N GLN A 96 9.93 9.42 -8.90
CA GLN A 96 9.88 7.98 -8.63
C GLN A 96 10.99 7.50 -7.68
N GLY A 97 12.12 8.19 -7.67
CA GLY A 97 13.20 7.86 -6.73
C GLY A 97 12.79 8.05 -5.28
N GLU A 98 12.06 9.12 -4.98
CA GLU A 98 11.56 9.37 -3.62
C GLU A 98 10.56 8.31 -3.17
N LEU A 99 9.65 7.90 -4.07
CA LEU A 99 8.68 6.86 -3.80
C LEU A 99 9.38 5.53 -3.51
N ALA A 100 10.33 5.15 -4.35
CA ALA A 100 11.10 3.93 -4.19
C ALA A 100 11.85 3.91 -2.85
N ASP A 101 12.50 5.01 -2.49
CA ASP A 101 13.25 5.13 -1.23
C ASP A 101 12.32 4.97 -0.02
N MET A 102 11.14 5.56 -0.06
CA MET A 102 10.16 5.42 1.02
C MET A 102 9.76 3.95 1.21
N PHE A 103 9.44 3.24 0.12
CA PHE A 103 9.01 1.85 0.23
C PHE A 103 10.14 0.89 0.57
N ILE A 104 11.37 1.18 0.19
CA ILE A 104 12.56 0.47 0.67
C ILE A 104 12.68 0.62 2.18
N SER A 105 12.50 1.83 2.71
CA SER A 105 12.56 2.10 4.14
C SER A 105 11.45 1.38 4.92
N ILE A 106 10.26 1.25 4.35
CA ILE A 106 9.18 0.47 4.96
C ILE A 106 9.58 -1.01 5.01
N ALA A 107 10.07 -1.55 3.91
CA ALA A 107 10.39 -2.98 3.82
C ALA A 107 11.53 -3.37 4.76
N ASN A 108 12.51 -2.49 4.99
CA ASN A 108 13.62 -2.78 5.90
C ASN A 108 13.35 -2.37 7.36
N GLY A 109 12.15 -1.87 7.65
CA GLY A 109 11.72 -1.57 9.02
C GLY A 109 12.14 -0.21 9.56
N THR A 110 12.78 0.65 8.75
CA THR A 110 13.21 1.97 9.20
C THR A 110 12.11 3.03 9.11
N ALA A 111 11.09 2.82 8.27
CA ALA A 111 9.92 3.69 8.20
C ALA A 111 8.68 2.95 8.68
N LYS A 112 7.83 3.65 9.43
CA LYS A 112 6.56 3.14 9.98
C LYS A 112 5.38 3.74 9.21
N GLU A 113 4.16 3.28 9.53
CA GLU A 113 2.95 3.78 8.85
C GLU A 113 2.78 5.29 9.00
N LYS A 114 3.17 5.86 10.14
CA LYS A 114 3.10 7.32 10.36
C LYS A 114 4.05 8.09 9.46
N ASP A 115 5.22 7.51 9.17
CA ASP A 115 6.19 8.12 8.26
C ASP A 115 5.64 8.17 6.84
N LEU A 116 4.99 7.09 6.41
CA LEU A 116 4.34 7.06 5.09
C LEU A 116 3.20 8.06 5.01
N LEU A 117 2.36 8.17 6.04
CA LEU A 117 1.28 9.15 6.08
C LEU A 117 1.83 10.58 5.94
N LYS A 118 2.85 10.92 6.71
CA LYS A 118 3.48 12.25 6.63
C LYS A 118 4.04 12.51 5.24
N TRP A 119 4.66 11.50 4.64
CA TRP A 119 5.23 11.61 3.30
C TRP A 119 4.13 11.88 2.26
N ILE A 120 3.01 11.17 2.32
CA ILE A 120 1.86 11.39 1.43
C ILE A 120 1.36 12.82 1.59
N LEU A 121 1.14 13.27 2.82
CA LEU A 121 0.60 14.61 3.09
C LEU A 121 1.49 15.74 2.57
N LYS A 122 2.80 15.51 2.49
CA LYS A 122 3.74 16.49 1.92
C LYS A 122 3.71 16.52 0.39
N HIS A 123 3.24 15.47 -0.26
CA HIS A 123 3.33 15.31 -1.71
C HIS A 123 1.99 15.36 -2.44
N ILE A 124 0.87 15.42 -1.73
CA ILE A 124 -0.45 15.59 -2.38
C ILE A 124 -0.76 17.07 -2.58
N CYS A 125 -1.49 17.32 -3.67
CA CYS A 125 -1.99 18.66 -3.98
C CYS A 125 -3.47 18.76 -3.68
#